data_e8dea87218bd4e92210438edf4e782d3
#
_entry.id   e8dea87218bd4e92210438edf4e782d3
#
_cell.length_a   1.000
_cell.length_b   1.000
_cell.length_c   1.000
_cell.angle_alpha   90.00
_cell.angle_beta   90.00
_cell.angle_gamma   90.00
#
_symmetry.space_group_name_H-M   'P 1'
#
loop_
_entity.id
_entity.type
_entity.pdbx_description
1 polymer ?
#
loop_
_entity_poly.entity_id
_entity_poly.type
_entity_poly.pdbx_seq_one_letter_code
_entity_poly.pdbx_strand_id
1 'polypeptide(L)'
;MKIIHFADLHLGVEAYGRIDPSSGLPSRLLDFLKALDELVEFALNNQVDLVLFCGDAYKSREPNQTQQREFAERINRLTTQKIPVFLLAGNHDRHNASHRATAIDIFDTLAIPNAYVSTKPGIYRIETRNGTIQIASLPWVSRGALLGNEERKNLNFEQINQEVQLILTNKIAEHAKNLDPKLPAILAAHTWVSGAQIGSEKMMTIGQDPVLFPSNVENPVFDYVALGHLHKHQILSSSQPPVVYAGSLERVDFSEEHDDKGFYLIEIEPDGQSDKRRVSFDFHPIVGRPFLTITINI
;
A
#
# COMPACT_ATOMS: atom_id res chain seq x y z
N MET A 1 -1.40 11.89 -16.50
CA MET A 1 -0.61 11.76 -15.26
C MET A 1 -0.33 10.29 -15.05
N LYS A 2 0.94 9.93 -14.80
CA LYS A 2 1.40 8.53 -14.63
C LYS A 2 1.73 8.27 -13.17
N ILE A 3 1.14 7.21 -12.58
CA ILE A 3 1.28 6.91 -11.16
C ILE A 3 1.63 5.43 -11.00
N ILE A 4 2.66 5.12 -10.22
CA ILE A 4 2.92 3.75 -9.78
C ILE A 4 2.15 3.48 -8.50
N HIS A 5 1.42 2.35 -8.45
CA HIS A 5 0.76 1.82 -7.27
C HIS A 5 1.40 0.49 -6.88
N PHE A 6 1.98 0.43 -5.70
CA PHE A 6 2.52 -0.79 -5.11
C PHE A 6 2.25 -0.85 -3.60
N ALA A 7 2.40 -2.04 -3.00
CA ALA A 7 2.13 -2.29 -1.58
C ALA A 7 2.93 -3.49 -1.07
N ASP A 8 2.80 -3.78 0.19
CA ASP A 8 3.15 -5.05 0.84
C ASP A 8 4.59 -5.49 0.52
N LEU A 9 5.55 -4.54 0.73
CA LEU A 9 6.97 -4.78 0.45
C LEU A 9 7.61 -5.72 1.45
N HIS A 10 7.23 -5.68 2.73
CA HIS A 10 7.68 -6.58 3.79
C HIS A 10 9.19 -6.79 3.89
N LEU A 11 10.00 -5.72 3.79
CA LEU A 11 11.44 -5.80 4.01
C LEU A 11 11.74 -6.44 5.37
N GLY A 12 12.63 -7.45 5.36
CA GLY A 12 12.97 -8.20 6.55
C GLY A 12 12.34 -9.59 6.63
N VAL A 13 11.67 -10.05 5.59
CA VAL A 13 11.36 -11.47 5.42
C VAL A 13 12.69 -12.19 5.13
N GLU A 14 13.11 -13.06 6.06
CA GLU A 14 14.39 -13.79 5.98
C GLU A 14 14.21 -15.30 5.77
N ALA A 15 12.96 -15.80 5.89
CA ALA A 15 12.64 -17.20 5.68
C ALA A 15 13.12 -17.69 4.30
N TYR A 16 13.68 -18.90 4.26
CA TYR A 16 14.21 -19.56 3.04
C TYR A 16 15.43 -18.85 2.43
N GLY A 17 16.07 -17.97 3.19
CA GLY A 17 17.28 -17.24 2.80
C GLY A 17 18.57 -17.86 3.35
N ARG A 18 19.68 -17.33 2.87
CA ARG A 18 21.05 -17.56 3.40
C ARG A 18 21.79 -16.24 3.40
N ILE A 19 22.89 -16.15 4.12
CA ILE A 19 23.77 -14.98 4.02
C ILE A 19 24.49 -15.02 2.68
N ASP A 20 24.43 -13.92 1.95
CA ASP A 20 25.21 -13.73 0.72
C ASP A 20 26.66 -13.43 1.09
N PRO A 21 27.64 -14.24 0.61
CA PRO A 21 29.04 -14.06 0.95
C PRO A 21 29.67 -12.75 0.47
N SER A 22 29.10 -12.14 -0.58
CA SER A 22 29.66 -10.92 -1.19
C SER A 22 29.25 -9.65 -0.45
N SER A 23 28.00 -9.60 0.02
CA SER A 23 27.41 -8.43 0.68
C SER A 23 27.30 -8.58 2.20
N GLY A 24 27.33 -9.81 2.71
CA GLY A 24 27.06 -10.11 4.12
C GLY A 24 25.59 -9.94 4.51
N LEU A 25 24.69 -9.69 3.56
CA LEU A 25 23.27 -9.48 3.78
C LEU A 25 22.45 -10.78 3.58
N PRO A 26 21.29 -10.92 4.22
CA PRO A 26 20.38 -12.01 3.92
C PRO A 26 19.96 -11.99 2.44
N SER A 27 20.05 -13.12 1.76
CA SER A 27 19.72 -13.21 0.33
C SER A 27 18.26 -12.85 0.05
N ARG A 28 17.35 -13.08 1.00
CA ARG A 28 15.96 -12.65 0.87
C ARG A 28 15.82 -11.13 0.90
N LEU A 29 16.58 -10.45 1.75
CA LEU A 29 16.62 -8.98 1.70
C LEU A 29 17.06 -8.48 0.32
N LEU A 30 18.10 -9.10 -0.27
CA LEU A 30 18.56 -8.75 -1.61
C LEU A 30 17.50 -8.99 -2.70
N ASP A 31 16.67 -10.04 -2.58
CA ASP A 31 15.56 -10.28 -3.51
C ASP A 31 14.54 -9.14 -3.47
N PHE A 32 14.09 -8.76 -2.26
CA PHE A 32 13.13 -7.65 -2.08
C PHE A 32 13.71 -6.32 -2.54
N LEU A 33 15.00 -6.06 -2.26
CA LEU A 33 15.66 -4.85 -2.71
C LEU A 33 15.79 -4.80 -4.23
N LYS A 34 16.08 -5.93 -4.88
CA LYS A 34 16.13 -6.03 -6.34
C LYS A 34 14.76 -5.71 -6.96
N ALA A 35 13.68 -6.25 -6.38
CA ALA A 35 12.33 -5.97 -6.85
C ALA A 35 11.98 -4.48 -6.69
N LEU A 36 12.35 -3.87 -5.57
CA LEU A 36 12.16 -2.43 -5.36
C LEU A 36 13.05 -1.58 -6.28
N ASP A 37 14.28 -2.00 -6.54
CA ASP A 37 15.17 -1.33 -7.50
C ASP A 37 14.60 -1.35 -8.92
N GLU A 38 14.00 -2.46 -9.36
CA GLU A 38 13.35 -2.57 -10.67
C GLU A 38 12.17 -1.58 -10.78
N LEU A 39 11.35 -1.44 -9.73
CA LEU A 39 10.28 -0.43 -9.67
C LEU A 39 10.84 1.00 -9.73
N VAL A 40 11.90 1.29 -8.96
CA VAL A 40 12.53 2.61 -8.93
C VAL A 40 13.12 2.96 -10.30
N GLU A 41 13.83 2.04 -10.93
CA GLU A 41 14.34 2.24 -12.30
C GLU A 41 13.21 2.48 -13.31
N PHE A 42 12.12 1.70 -13.20
CA PHE A 42 10.95 1.93 -14.04
C PHE A 42 10.39 3.35 -13.86
N ALA A 43 10.24 3.80 -12.61
CA ALA A 43 9.73 5.14 -12.30
C ALA A 43 10.60 6.24 -12.90
N LEU A 44 11.93 6.10 -12.77
CA LEU A 44 12.91 7.07 -13.29
C LEU A 44 12.91 7.12 -14.82
N ASN A 45 12.81 5.96 -15.49
CA ASN A 45 12.91 5.86 -16.94
C ASN A 45 11.60 6.21 -17.68
N ASN A 46 10.43 6.08 -17.01
CA ASN A 46 9.12 6.25 -17.64
C ASN A 46 8.44 7.58 -17.29
N GLN A 47 9.17 8.51 -16.70
CA GLN A 47 8.66 9.84 -16.36
C GLN A 47 7.39 9.77 -15.48
N VAL A 48 7.41 8.94 -14.45
CA VAL A 48 6.31 8.79 -13.49
C VAL A 48 6.12 10.08 -12.70
N ASP A 49 4.87 10.46 -12.46
CA ASP A 49 4.49 11.68 -11.77
C ASP A 49 4.38 11.50 -10.26
N LEU A 50 4.04 10.28 -9.80
CA LEU A 50 3.87 9.94 -8.39
C LEU A 50 4.14 8.45 -8.19
N VAL A 51 4.85 8.11 -7.12
CA VAL A 51 4.94 6.74 -6.61
C VAL A 51 4.07 6.63 -5.37
N LEU A 52 3.02 5.82 -5.43
CA LEU A 52 2.02 5.60 -4.39
C LEU A 52 2.25 4.25 -3.74
N PHE A 53 2.70 4.24 -2.49
CA PHE A 53 2.90 3.06 -1.66
C PHE A 53 1.75 2.89 -0.68
N CYS A 54 1.05 1.75 -0.78
CA CYS A 54 -0.15 1.47 -0.01
C CYS A 54 0.07 0.55 1.21
N GLY A 55 1.21 0.70 1.91
CA GLY A 55 1.43 0.14 3.25
C GLY A 55 2.27 -1.12 3.30
N ASP A 56 2.71 -1.46 4.50
CA ASP A 56 3.55 -2.60 4.86
C ASP A 56 4.95 -2.57 4.22
N ALA A 57 5.72 -1.52 4.58
CA ALA A 57 7.10 -1.36 4.14
C ALA A 57 8.01 -2.44 4.72
N TYR A 58 7.78 -2.84 5.95
CA TYR A 58 8.62 -3.79 6.68
C TYR A 58 7.80 -4.98 7.18
N LYS A 59 8.46 -6.12 7.34
CA LYS A 59 7.87 -7.32 7.96
C LYS A 59 7.60 -7.12 9.45
N SER A 60 8.42 -6.33 10.13
CA SER A 60 8.35 -6.05 11.56
C SER A 60 8.06 -4.59 11.81
N ARG A 61 7.31 -4.31 12.87
CA ARG A 61 7.10 -2.94 13.39
C ARG A 61 8.38 -2.28 13.87
N GLU A 62 9.41 -3.07 14.14
CA GLU A 62 10.75 -2.62 14.56
C GLU A 62 11.79 -3.15 13.56
N PRO A 63 11.86 -2.58 12.33
CA PRO A 63 12.85 -2.97 11.35
C PRO A 63 14.26 -2.60 11.84
N ASN A 64 15.26 -3.41 11.47
CA ASN A 64 16.65 -3.08 11.80
C ASN A 64 17.16 -1.90 10.95
N GLN A 65 18.31 -1.32 11.38
CA GLN A 65 18.88 -0.14 10.74
C GLN A 65 19.24 -0.37 9.26
N THR A 66 19.67 -1.59 8.91
CA THR A 66 19.99 -1.94 7.52
C THR A 66 18.73 -1.89 6.64
N GLN A 67 17.62 -2.50 7.09
CA GLN A 67 16.36 -2.47 6.36
C GLN A 67 15.84 -1.04 6.18
N GLN A 68 15.94 -0.21 7.23
CA GLN A 68 15.55 1.20 7.18
C GLN A 68 16.42 1.99 6.19
N ARG A 69 17.74 1.81 6.23
CA ARG A 69 18.67 2.47 5.31
C ARG A 69 18.37 2.11 3.86
N GLU A 70 18.23 0.82 3.57
CA GLU A 70 18.00 0.32 2.22
C GLU A 70 16.68 0.85 1.63
N PHE A 71 15.61 0.90 2.43
CA PHE A 71 14.36 1.52 2.00
C PHE A 71 14.54 3.02 1.76
N ALA A 72 15.17 3.73 2.70
CA ALA A 72 15.37 5.17 2.61
C ALA A 72 16.20 5.57 1.38
N GLU A 73 17.22 4.79 1.01
CA GLU A 73 18.02 5.03 -0.19
C GLU A 73 17.17 5.02 -1.46
N ARG A 74 16.22 4.09 -1.59
CA ARG A 74 15.32 3.99 -2.75
C ARG A 74 14.32 5.13 -2.79
N ILE A 75 13.74 5.50 -1.64
CA ILE A 75 12.88 6.67 -1.53
C ILE A 75 13.65 7.93 -1.91
N ASN A 76 14.88 8.09 -1.40
CA ASN A 76 15.74 9.23 -1.73
C ASN A 76 16.07 9.33 -3.22
N ARG A 77 16.29 8.20 -3.91
CA ARG A 77 16.53 8.19 -5.37
C ARG A 77 15.37 8.79 -6.15
N LEU A 78 14.13 8.50 -5.76
CA LEU A 78 12.93 9.06 -6.38
C LEU A 78 12.76 10.54 -6.04
N THR A 79 12.81 10.89 -4.76
CA THR A 79 12.53 12.25 -4.28
C THR A 79 13.55 13.28 -4.75
N THR A 80 14.83 12.90 -4.88
CA THR A 80 15.89 13.77 -5.44
C THR A 80 15.71 14.03 -6.93
N GLN A 81 15.07 13.12 -7.66
CA GLN A 81 14.65 13.31 -9.05
C GLN A 81 13.29 14.02 -9.20
N LYS A 82 12.80 14.57 -8.09
CA LYS A 82 11.52 15.30 -7.99
C LYS A 82 10.30 14.45 -8.35
N ILE A 83 10.39 13.14 -8.17
CA ILE A 83 9.23 12.25 -8.22
C ILE A 83 8.67 12.17 -6.80
N PRO A 84 7.47 12.71 -6.54
CA PRO A 84 6.82 12.58 -5.25
C PRO A 84 6.59 11.12 -4.89
N VAL A 85 6.79 10.79 -3.61
CA VAL A 85 6.50 9.47 -3.04
C VAL A 85 5.49 9.63 -1.91
N PHE A 86 4.38 8.93 -2.01
CA PHE A 86 3.39 8.87 -0.95
C PHE A 86 3.50 7.54 -0.21
N LEU A 87 3.75 7.57 1.10
CA LEU A 87 3.95 6.42 1.97
C LEU A 87 2.76 6.30 2.92
N LEU A 88 1.91 5.29 2.68
CA LEU A 88 0.81 4.95 3.58
C LEU A 88 1.28 3.93 4.62
N ALA A 89 0.85 4.06 5.87
CA ALA A 89 1.16 3.06 6.90
C ALA A 89 0.21 1.85 6.83
N GLY A 90 0.77 0.66 6.77
CA GLY A 90 0.07 -0.61 6.89
C GLY A 90 0.04 -1.15 8.33
N ASN A 91 -0.46 -2.38 8.50
CA ASN A 91 -0.57 -3.01 9.82
C ASN A 91 0.78 -3.50 10.38
N HIS A 92 1.73 -3.85 9.50
CA HIS A 92 3.08 -4.19 9.89
C HIS A 92 3.95 -2.96 10.20
N ASP A 93 3.58 -1.79 9.72
CA ASP A 93 4.28 -0.53 10.01
C ASP A 93 3.88 0.04 11.38
N ARG A 94 2.69 -0.26 11.88
CA ARG A 94 2.11 0.41 13.05
C ARG A 94 2.22 -0.40 14.35
N HIS A 95 2.64 0.26 15.42
CA HIS A 95 2.55 -0.29 16.77
C HIS A 95 1.10 -0.29 17.30
N ASN A 96 0.80 -1.25 18.18
CA ASN A 96 -0.50 -1.29 18.86
C ASN A 96 -0.68 -0.13 19.84
N ALA A 97 0.42 0.45 20.33
CA ALA A 97 0.39 1.61 21.23
C ALA A 97 0.29 2.91 20.41
N SER A 98 -0.72 3.72 20.67
CA SER A 98 -1.09 4.91 19.91
C SER A 98 -0.03 6.03 19.90
N HIS A 99 0.98 5.96 20.77
CA HIS A 99 2.02 6.99 20.91
C HIS A 99 3.39 6.58 20.36
N ARG A 100 3.53 5.36 19.83
CA ARG A 100 4.79 4.92 19.23
C ARG A 100 4.83 5.33 17.77
N ALA A 101 5.93 5.95 17.37
CA ALA A 101 6.20 6.28 15.97
C ALA A 101 6.36 5.01 15.14
N THR A 102 6.05 5.09 13.86
CA THR A 102 6.32 4.06 12.86
C THR A 102 7.70 4.29 12.25
N ALA A 103 8.30 3.25 11.64
CA ALA A 103 9.60 3.41 10.99
C ALA A 103 9.53 4.39 9.79
N ILE A 104 8.36 4.56 9.15
CA ILE A 104 8.18 5.49 8.04
C ILE A 104 7.95 6.96 8.50
N ASP A 105 7.63 7.21 9.78
CA ASP A 105 7.48 8.59 10.29
C ASP A 105 8.77 9.41 10.19
N ILE A 106 9.93 8.74 10.07
CA ILE A 106 11.23 9.40 9.93
C ILE A 106 11.29 10.32 8.69
N PHE A 107 10.62 9.96 7.60
CA PHE A 107 10.60 10.75 6.37
C PHE A 107 9.85 12.08 6.57
N ASP A 108 8.75 12.06 7.33
CA ASP A 108 8.00 13.27 7.70
C ASP A 108 8.77 14.09 8.73
N THR A 109 9.35 13.44 9.75
CA THR A 109 10.15 14.08 10.80
C THR A 109 11.35 14.85 10.24
N LEU A 110 12.03 14.29 9.23
CA LEU A 110 13.15 14.93 8.55
C LEU A 110 12.72 15.92 7.46
N ALA A 111 11.41 16.03 7.23
CA ALA A 111 10.83 16.89 6.19
C ALA A 111 11.49 16.66 4.82
N ILE A 112 11.64 15.40 4.43
CA ILE A 112 12.25 15.02 3.15
C ILE A 112 11.41 15.62 2.02
N PRO A 113 11.97 16.49 1.15
CA PRO A 113 11.23 17.06 0.04
C PRO A 113 10.63 15.97 -0.87
N ASN A 114 9.40 16.15 -1.32
CA ASN A 114 8.66 15.20 -2.17
C ASN A 114 8.35 13.84 -1.50
N ALA A 115 8.57 13.65 -0.20
CA ALA A 115 8.10 12.50 0.56
C ALA A 115 6.90 12.90 1.41
N TYR A 116 5.81 12.17 1.27
CA TYR A 116 4.56 12.39 2.01
C TYR A 116 4.25 11.12 2.79
N VAL A 117 4.00 11.27 4.09
CA VAL A 117 3.72 10.14 4.98
C VAL A 117 2.31 10.24 5.53
N SER A 118 1.56 9.17 5.46
CA SER A 118 0.22 9.08 6.01
C SER A 118 0.12 7.95 7.03
N THR A 119 0.09 8.33 8.31
CA THR A 119 -0.18 7.43 9.44
C THR A 119 -1.55 7.67 10.06
N LYS A 120 -2.30 8.67 9.57
CA LYS A 120 -3.67 8.99 9.98
C LYS A 120 -4.51 9.29 8.73
N PRO A 121 -5.83 9.00 8.75
CA PRO A 121 -6.70 9.39 7.65
C PRO A 121 -6.60 10.89 7.35
N GLY A 122 -6.46 11.25 6.09
CA GLY A 122 -6.30 12.64 5.65
C GLY A 122 -6.44 12.81 4.14
N ILE A 123 -6.44 14.07 3.69
CA ILE A 123 -6.39 14.42 2.27
C ILE A 123 -5.08 15.16 2.03
N TYR A 124 -4.31 14.67 1.07
CA TYR A 124 -3.03 15.24 0.66
C TYR A 124 -3.16 15.80 -0.76
N ARG A 125 -2.74 17.04 -0.94
CA ARG A 125 -2.58 17.65 -2.27
C ARG A 125 -1.12 17.60 -2.63
N ILE A 126 -0.81 16.89 -3.71
CA ILE A 126 0.56 16.63 -4.14
C ILE A 126 0.76 17.28 -5.50
N GLU A 127 1.72 18.20 -5.54
CA GLU A 127 2.16 18.79 -6.80
C GLU A 127 3.05 17.79 -7.54
N THR A 128 2.67 17.51 -8.77
CA THR A 128 3.45 16.66 -9.68
C THR A 128 3.86 17.47 -10.90
N ARG A 129 4.71 16.90 -11.73
CA ARG A 129 5.12 17.52 -12.99
C ARG A 129 3.93 17.82 -13.92
N ASN A 130 2.88 16.98 -13.90
CA ASN A 130 1.70 17.09 -14.74
C ASN A 130 0.46 17.60 -14.00
N GLY A 131 0.66 18.39 -12.93
CA GLY A 131 -0.39 19.03 -12.16
C GLY A 131 -0.59 18.45 -10.76
N THR A 132 -1.57 18.97 -10.05
CA THR A 132 -1.90 18.58 -8.68
C THR A 132 -2.80 17.36 -8.68
N ILE A 133 -2.51 16.41 -7.79
CA ILE A 133 -3.37 15.25 -7.48
C ILE A 133 -3.76 15.25 -6.01
N GLN A 134 -4.94 14.73 -5.70
CA GLN A 134 -5.44 14.54 -4.35
C GLN A 134 -5.38 13.06 -3.96
N ILE A 135 -4.76 12.77 -2.81
CA ILE A 135 -4.76 11.44 -2.22
C ILE A 135 -5.60 11.49 -0.95
N ALA A 136 -6.76 10.83 -0.98
CA ALA A 136 -7.55 10.53 0.20
C ALA A 136 -6.96 9.27 0.85
N SER A 137 -6.37 9.40 2.03
CA SER A 137 -5.64 8.32 2.68
C SER A 137 -6.42 7.65 3.78
N LEU A 138 -6.36 6.34 3.81
CA LEU A 138 -6.93 5.48 4.84
C LEU A 138 -5.89 4.45 5.28
N PRO A 139 -4.90 4.86 6.13
CA PRO A 139 -3.92 3.92 6.64
C PRO A 139 -4.59 2.89 7.55
N TRP A 140 -3.87 1.79 7.82
CA TRP A 140 -4.36 0.78 8.75
C TRP A 140 -4.75 1.37 10.10
N VAL A 141 -5.91 0.96 10.61
CA VAL A 141 -6.42 1.37 11.92
C VAL A 141 -6.44 0.17 12.87
N SER A 142 -5.62 0.23 13.91
CA SER A 142 -5.65 -0.81 14.95
C SER A 142 -6.93 -0.69 15.79
N ARG A 143 -7.52 -1.83 16.14
CA ARG A 143 -8.67 -1.87 17.05
C ARG A 143 -8.40 -1.19 18.40
N GLY A 144 -7.17 -1.32 18.90
CA GLY A 144 -6.77 -0.69 20.16
C GLY A 144 -6.83 0.84 20.13
N ALA A 145 -6.62 1.45 18.97
CA ALA A 145 -6.76 2.90 18.82
C ALA A 145 -8.23 3.37 18.94
N LEU A 146 -9.19 2.47 18.70
CA LEU A 146 -10.63 2.74 18.77
C LEU A 146 -11.23 2.37 20.12
N LEU A 147 -10.54 1.53 20.91
CA LEU A 147 -11.02 1.06 22.22
C LEU A 147 -10.79 2.06 23.38
N GLY A 148 -10.29 3.27 23.09
CA GLY A 148 -9.99 4.28 24.11
C GLY A 148 -11.19 4.80 24.93
N ASN A 149 -12.43 4.57 24.49
CA ASN A 149 -13.64 4.97 25.20
C ASN A 149 -14.17 3.83 26.06
N GLU A 150 -14.57 4.13 27.31
CA GLU A 150 -15.12 3.14 28.25
C GLU A 150 -16.37 2.42 27.73
N GLU A 151 -17.19 3.11 26.94
CA GLU A 151 -18.38 2.55 26.29
C GLU A 151 -18.08 1.38 25.34
N ARG A 152 -16.87 1.32 24.78
CA ARG A 152 -16.45 0.27 23.85
C ARG A 152 -15.81 -0.95 24.52
N LYS A 153 -15.45 -0.85 25.79
CA LYS A 153 -14.88 -1.97 26.55
C LYS A 153 -15.84 -3.16 26.69
N ASN A 154 -17.14 -2.91 26.57
CA ASN A 154 -18.19 -3.93 26.69
C ASN A 154 -18.64 -4.53 25.35
N LEU A 155 -18.05 -4.11 24.22
CA LEU A 155 -18.41 -4.63 22.92
C LEU A 155 -17.74 -5.99 22.70
N ASN A 156 -18.50 -6.92 22.12
CA ASN A 156 -17.92 -8.16 21.61
C ASN A 156 -17.15 -7.91 20.32
N PHE A 157 -16.44 -8.94 19.87
CA PHE A 157 -15.57 -8.87 18.69
C PHE A 157 -16.28 -8.41 17.41
N GLU A 158 -17.49 -8.90 17.16
CA GLU A 158 -18.29 -8.57 15.99
C GLU A 158 -18.75 -7.11 16.03
N GLN A 159 -19.20 -6.64 17.18
CA GLN A 159 -19.56 -5.24 17.40
C GLN A 159 -18.38 -4.29 17.18
N ILE A 160 -17.19 -4.68 17.65
CA ILE A 160 -15.97 -3.90 17.40
C ILE A 160 -15.68 -3.79 15.89
N ASN A 161 -15.79 -4.88 15.15
CA ASN A 161 -15.59 -4.87 13.71
C ASN A 161 -16.60 -3.98 12.98
N GLN A 162 -17.87 -4.04 13.37
CA GLN A 162 -18.93 -3.19 12.82
C GLN A 162 -18.66 -1.70 13.09
N GLU A 163 -18.24 -1.36 14.30
CA GLU A 163 -17.87 0.02 14.65
C GLU A 163 -16.65 0.51 13.85
N VAL A 164 -15.61 -0.31 13.70
CA VAL A 164 -14.46 0.04 12.87
C VAL A 164 -14.86 0.24 11.41
N GLN A 165 -15.67 -0.67 10.85
CA GLN A 165 -16.19 -0.57 9.50
C GLN A 165 -16.98 0.73 9.30
N LEU A 166 -17.84 1.09 10.26
CA LEU A 166 -18.63 2.32 10.22
C LEU A 166 -17.74 3.56 10.25
N ILE A 167 -16.73 3.59 11.14
CA ILE A 167 -15.78 4.71 11.24
C ILE A 167 -15.01 4.87 9.91
N LEU A 168 -14.50 3.78 9.34
CA LEU A 168 -13.76 3.84 8.08
C LEU A 168 -14.65 4.31 6.92
N THR A 169 -15.88 3.78 6.83
CA THR A 169 -16.87 4.18 5.82
C THR A 169 -17.20 5.67 5.92
N ASN A 170 -17.47 6.16 7.15
CA ASN A 170 -17.73 7.58 7.39
C ASN A 170 -16.53 8.45 7.02
N LYS A 171 -15.31 7.97 7.28
CA LYS A 171 -14.09 8.73 6.94
C LYS A 171 -13.89 8.81 5.44
N ILE A 172 -14.14 7.73 4.68
CA ILE A 172 -14.12 7.76 3.21
C ILE A 172 -15.16 8.75 2.67
N ALA A 173 -16.38 8.72 3.21
CA ALA A 173 -17.44 9.64 2.81
C ALA A 173 -17.12 11.10 3.15
N GLU A 174 -16.48 11.36 4.29
CA GLU A 174 -15.98 12.68 4.67
C GLU A 174 -14.89 13.17 3.70
N HIS A 175 -13.93 12.31 3.38
CA HIS A 175 -12.89 12.64 2.40
C HIS A 175 -13.52 12.97 1.04
N ALA A 176 -14.44 12.14 0.54
CA ALA A 176 -15.12 12.35 -0.72
C ALA A 176 -15.80 13.72 -0.82
N LYS A 177 -16.41 14.21 0.28
CA LYS A 177 -17.06 15.54 0.33
C LYS A 177 -16.07 16.71 0.31
N ASN A 178 -14.83 16.48 0.75
CA ASN A 178 -13.83 17.55 0.92
C ASN A 178 -12.82 17.61 -0.24
N LEU A 179 -12.95 16.74 -1.24
CA LEU A 179 -12.13 16.77 -2.45
C LEU A 179 -12.59 17.88 -3.41
N ASP A 180 -11.63 18.46 -4.12
CA ASP A 180 -11.92 19.35 -5.24
C ASP A 180 -12.23 18.47 -6.48
N PRO A 181 -13.46 18.52 -7.03
CA PRO A 181 -13.84 17.68 -8.16
C PRO A 181 -13.08 17.97 -9.45
N LYS A 182 -12.42 19.14 -9.54
CA LYS A 182 -11.61 19.53 -10.70
C LYS A 182 -10.24 18.83 -10.73
N LEU A 183 -9.75 18.36 -9.59
CA LEU A 183 -8.46 17.70 -9.48
C LEU A 183 -8.63 16.18 -9.52
N PRO A 184 -7.69 15.44 -10.11
CA PRO A 184 -7.68 13.98 -10.00
C PRO A 184 -7.57 13.56 -8.52
N ALA A 185 -8.27 12.48 -8.16
CA ALA A 185 -8.35 12.01 -6.79
C ALA A 185 -8.22 10.47 -6.72
N ILE A 186 -7.35 10.00 -5.84
CA ILE A 186 -7.17 8.56 -5.54
C ILE A 186 -7.53 8.32 -4.07
N LEU A 187 -8.29 7.26 -3.81
CA LEU A 187 -8.38 6.68 -2.47
C LEU A 187 -7.22 5.70 -2.30
N ALA A 188 -6.31 5.97 -1.38
CA ALA A 188 -5.23 5.08 -0.99
C ALA A 188 -5.55 4.44 0.37
N ALA A 189 -5.70 3.12 0.42
CA ALA A 189 -6.09 2.45 1.65
C ALA A 189 -5.29 1.16 1.89
N HIS A 190 -5.04 0.87 3.16
CA HIS A 190 -4.48 -0.41 3.60
C HIS A 190 -5.53 -1.14 4.43
N THR A 191 -6.33 -1.97 3.79
CA THR A 191 -7.53 -2.58 4.41
C THR A 191 -8.03 -3.78 3.62
N TRP A 192 -8.85 -4.61 4.26
CA TRP A 192 -9.54 -5.70 3.58
C TRP A 192 -10.90 -5.23 3.02
N VAL A 193 -11.14 -5.53 1.75
CA VAL A 193 -12.43 -5.34 1.09
C VAL A 193 -13.04 -6.70 0.76
N SER A 194 -14.30 -6.91 1.09
CA SER A 194 -14.99 -8.19 0.86
C SER A 194 -15.06 -8.55 -0.62
N GLY A 195 -14.97 -9.85 -0.90
CA GLY A 195 -14.88 -10.34 -2.28
C GLY A 195 -13.45 -10.52 -2.78
N ALA A 196 -12.44 -9.95 -2.09
CA ALA A 196 -11.05 -10.17 -2.43
C ALA A 196 -10.58 -11.59 -2.09
N GLN A 197 -9.70 -12.13 -2.92
CA GLN A 197 -9.02 -13.40 -2.67
C GLN A 197 -7.90 -13.16 -1.65
N ILE A 198 -7.90 -13.97 -0.59
CA ILE A 198 -6.89 -13.92 0.47
C ILE A 198 -5.78 -14.90 0.10
N GLY A 199 -4.53 -14.46 0.15
CA GLY A 199 -3.33 -15.25 -0.07
C GLY A 199 -2.74 -15.82 1.24
N SER A 200 -1.46 -15.59 1.45
CA SER A 200 -0.69 -16.02 2.63
C SER A 200 -1.18 -15.41 3.94
N GLU A 201 -1.85 -14.25 3.90
CA GLU A 201 -2.37 -13.52 5.05
C GLU A 201 -3.53 -14.25 5.76
N LYS A 202 -4.07 -15.31 5.13
CA LYS A 202 -5.25 -16.04 5.62
C LYS A 202 -5.16 -16.43 7.10
N MET A 203 -4.00 -16.84 7.56
CA MET A 203 -3.80 -17.20 8.97
C MET A 203 -3.69 -15.99 9.91
N MET A 204 -3.34 -14.81 9.41
CA MET A 204 -3.17 -13.59 10.21
C MET A 204 -4.44 -12.73 10.26
N THR A 205 -5.29 -12.81 9.23
CA THR A 205 -6.42 -11.90 9.04
C THR A 205 -7.78 -12.52 9.38
N ILE A 206 -7.92 -13.85 9.32
CA ILE A 206 -9.22 -14.48 9.57
C ILE A 206 -9.76 -14.07 10.95
N GLY A 207 -10.87 -13.32 10.89
CA GLY A 207 -11.63 -12.88 12.06
C GLY A 207 -10.99 -11.76 12.87
N GLN A 208 -9.87 -11.18 12.46
CA GLN A 208 -9.22 -10.11 13.22
C GLN A 208 -9.35 -8.71 12.59
N ASP A 209 -9.55 -8.63 11.28
CA ASP A 209 -9.57 -7.36 10.57
C ASP A 209 -10.98 -6.91 10.20
N PRO A 210 -11.26 -5.59 10.29
CA PRO A 210 -12.52 -5.06 9.80
C PRO A 210 -12.56 -5.21 8.28
N VAL A 211 -13.70 -5.66 7.76
CA VAL A 211 -13.92 -5.86 6.33
C VAL A 211 -14.80 -4.75 5.79
N LEU A 212 -14.32 -3.97 4.85
CA LEU A 212 -15.13 -3.02 4.10
C LEU A 212 -15.89 -3.75 2.98
N PHE A 213 -17.04 -3.21 2.57
CA PHE A 213 -17.73 -3.65 1.38
C PHE A 213 -17.25 -2.85 0.15
N PRO A 214 -17.30 -3.41 -1.08
CA PRO A 214 -16.98 -2.66 -2.29
C PRO A 214 -17.70 -1.31 -2.36
N SER A 215 -19.00 -1.27 -2.02
CA SER A 215 -19.79 -0.04 -1.99
C SER A 215 -19.28 1.04 -1.04
N ASN A 216 -18.43 0.69 -0.06
CA ASN A 216 -17.83 1.68 0.84
C ASN A 216 -16.67 2.43 0.19
N VAL A 217 -15.99 1.82 -0.78
CA VAL A 217 -14.79 2.36 -1.44
C VAL A 217 -15.07 2.87 -2.86
N GLU A 218 -16.10 2.36 -3.54
CA GLU A 218 -16.51 2.71 -4.90
C GLU A 218 -17.27 4.05 -4.95
N ASN A 219 -16.64 5.12 -4.43
CA ASN A 219 -17.25 6.44 -4.53
C ASN A 219 -16.82 7.12 -5.85
N PRO A 220 -17.77 7.60 -6.70
CA PRO A 220 -17.48 8.12 -8.03
C PRO A 220 -16.67 9.43 -8.05
N VAL A 221 -16.40 10.04 -6.90
CA VAL A 221 -15.50 11.20 -6.79
C VAL A 221 -14.03 10.79 -6.97
N PHE A 222 -13.70 9.53 -6.69
CA PHE A 222 -12.36 9.00 -6.93
C PHE A 222 -12.21 8.56 -8.38
N ASP A 223 -11.03 8.77 -8.93
CA ASP A 223 -10.64 8.25 -10.24
C ASP A 223 -10.15 6.80 -10.13
N TYR A 224 -9.53 6.46 -9.01
CA TYR A 224 -8.94 5.14 -8.75
C TYR A 224 -8.93 4.83 -7.24
N VAL A 225 -9.08 3.56 -6.89
CA VAL A 225 -8.94 3.06 -5.51
C VAL A 225 -7.74 2.13 -5.43
N ALA A 226 -6.68 2.61 -4.77
CA ALA A 226 -5.41 1.90 -4.59
C ALA A 226 -5.40 1.20 -3.23
N LEU A 227 -5.34 -0.13 -3.24
CA LEU A 227 -5.40 -0.96 -2.04
C LEU A 227 -4.07 -1.71 -1.80
N GLY A 228 -3.63 -1.78 -0.56
CA GLY A 228 -2.66 -2.72 -0.02
C GLY A 228 -3.30 -3.64 1.00
N HIS A 229 -2.49 -4.49 1.67
CA HIS A 229 -2.86 -5.47 2.68
C HIS A 229 -2.96 -6.92 2.17
N LEU A 230 -3.45 -7.15 0.96
CA LEU A 230 -3.53 -8.49 0.37
C LEU A 230 -2.39 -8.68 -0.64
N HIS A 231 -1.59 -9.73 -0.44
CA HIS A 231 -0.36 -9.98 -1.22
C HIS A 231 -0.61 -10.46 -2.65
N LYS A 232 -1.84 -10.89 -2.97
CA LYS A 232 -2.22 -11.24 -4.33
C LYS A 232 -2.76 -10.03 -5.06
N HIS A 233 -2.08 -9.62 -6.15
CA HIS A 233 -2.61 -8.57 -7.00
C HIS A 233 -3.94 -8.99 -7.61
N GLN A 234 -4.92 -8.11 -7.60
CA GLN A 234 -6.25 -8.40 -8.11
C GLN A 234 -7.07 -7.13 -8.35
N ILE A 235 -7.96 -7.21 -9.32
CA ILE A 235 -8.93 -6.18 -9.64
C ILE A 235 -10.27 -6.61 -9.04
N LEU A 236 -10.77 -5.89 -8.04
CA LEU A 236 -12.08 -6.15 -7.46
C LEU A 236 -13.21 -5.55 -8.30
N SER A 237 -12.96 -4.41 -8.89
CA SER A 237 -13.90 -3.72 -9.77
C SER A 237 -13.13 -3.03 -10.88
N SER A 238 -13.57 -3.22 -12.12
CA SER A 238 -13.08 -2.49 -13.31
C SER A 238 -14.01 -1.33 -13.71
N SER A 239 -15.10 -1.12 -12.97
CA SER A 239 -15.97 0.06 -13.11
C SER A 239 -15.27 1.32 -12.64
N GLN A 240 -15.88 2.49 -12.83
CA GLN A 240 -15.34 3.75 -12.30
C GLN A 240 -15.93 4.10 -10.94
N PRO A 241 -15.03 4.21 -9.91
CA PRO A 241 -13.57 4.02 -9.92
C PRO A 241 -13.17 2.53 -9.95
N PRO A 242 -12.11 2.15 -10.66
CA PRO A 242 -11.53 0.83 -10.52
C PRO A 242 -10.96 0.64 -9.10
N VAL A 243 -11.15 -0.56 -8.54
CA VAL A 243 -10.71 -0.95 -7.20
C VAL A 243 -9.68 -2.06 -7.32
N VAL A 244 -8.44 -1.77 -6.94
CA VAL A 244 -7.30 -2.63 -7.25
C VAL A 244 -6.40 -2.85 -6.04
N TYR A 245 -6.06 -4.11 -5.76
CA TYR A 245 -4.95 -4.48 -4.89
C TYR A 245 -3.66 -4.63 -5.70
N ALA A 246 -2.60 -3.96 -5.28
CA ALA A 246 -1.30 -4.09 -5.95
C ALA A 246 -0.67 -5.47 -5.73
N GLY A 247 -0.92 -6.07 -4.59
CA GLY A 247 -0.22 -7.25 -4.13
C GLY A 247 1.19 -6.95 -3.61
N SER A 248 1.87 -7.97 -3.12
CA SER A 248 3.26 -7.83 -2.68
C SER A 248 4.23 -7.75 -3.86
N LEU A 249 5.31 -6.98 -3.69
CA LEU A 249 6.29 -6.75 -4.74
C LEU A 249 7.19 -7.97 -4.99
N GLU A 250 7.39 -8.81 -3.97
CA GLU A 250 8.13 -10.09 -4.01
C GLU A 250 7.35 -11.14 -3.23
N ARG A 251 7.57 -12.44 -3.50
CA ARG A 251 6.95 -13.54 -2.77
C ARG A 251 7.40 -13.56 -1.32
N VAL A 252 6.46 -13.57 -0.41
CA VAL A 252 6.72 -13.61 1.04
C VAL A 252 6.96 -15.05 1.51
N ASP A 253 6.15 -15.98 1.02
CA ASP A 253 6.25 -17.41 1.37
C ASP A 253 5.81 -18.34 0.22
N PHE A 254 5.82 -19.67 0.48
CA PHE A 254 5.49 -20.71 -0.52
C PHE A 254 4.02 -20.70 -0.96
N SER A 255 3.09 -20.13 -0.21
CA SER A 255 1.69 -20.05 -0.65
C SER A 255 1.51 -19.11 -1.85
N GLU A 256 2.51 -18.26 -2.11
CA GLU A 256 2.55 -17.31 -3.23
C GLU A 256 3.37 -17.84 -4.43
N GLU A 257 3.71 -19.15 -4.45
CA GLU A 257 4.54 -19.76 -5.50
C GLU A 257 4.04 -19.45 -6.91
N HIS A 258 2.73 -19.46 -7.09
CA HIS A 258 2.08 -19.27 -8.39
C HIS A 258 1.57 -17.84 -8.63
N ASP A 259 1.80 -16.91 -7.70
CA ASP A 259 1.35 -15.54 -7.85
C ASP A 259 2.36 -14.73 -8.67
N ASP A 260 1.85 -13.93 -9.60
CA ASP A 260 2.63 -12.88 -10.22
C ASP A 260 2.83 -11.74 -9.22
N LYS A 261 4.05 -11.21 -9.17
CA LYS A 261 4.46 -10.11 -8.29
C LYS A 261 4.86 -8.90 -9.12
N GLY A 262 4.55 -7.71 -8.62
CA GLY A 262 4.80 -6.49 -9.41
C GLY A 262 4.06 -5.28 -8.85
N PHE A 263 3.77 -4.35 -9.73
CA PHE A 263 3.09 -3.09 -9.43
C PHE A 263 2.15 -2.69 -10.56
N TYR A 264 1.25 -1.74 -10.31
CA TYR A 264 0.41 -1.16 -11.33
C TYR A 264 0.95 0.19 -11.79
N LEU A 265 0.94 0.43 -13.11
CA LEU A 265 1.04 1.75 -13.70
C LEU A 265 -0.37 2.26 -13.99
N ILE A 266 -0.73 3.40 -13.40
CA ILE A 266 -2.02 4.06 -13.58
C ILE A 266 -1.79 5.30 -14.45
N GLU A 267 -2.64 5.50 -15.44
CA GLU A 267 -2.67 6.72 -16.22
C GLU A 267 -4.03 7.41 -16.07
N ILE A 268 -4.01 8.67 -15.62
CA ILE A 268 -5.20 9.50 -15.47
C ILE A 268 -5.10 10.65 -16.46
N GLU A 269 -6.07 10.74 -17.37
CA GLU A 269 -6.12 11.74 -18.42
C GLU A 269 -7.47 12.47 -18.43
N PRO A 270 -7.51 13.76 -18.82
CA PRO A 270 -8.78 14.44 -19.12
C PRO A 270 -9.53 13.70 -20.22
N ASP A 271 -10.84 13.51 -20.06
CA ASP A 271 -11.64 12.82 -21.09
C ASP A 271 -11.90 13.69 -22.35
N GLY A 272 -11.57 14.95 -22.34
CA GLY A 272 -11.71 15.85 -23.50
C GLY A 272 -13.15 16.09 -24.01
N GLN A 273 -14.11 15.24 -23.61
CA GLN A 273 -15.53 15.33 -23.99
C GLN A 273 -16.46 15.56 -22.77
N SER A 274 -15.96 15.37 -21.57
CA SER A 274 -16.70 15.55 -20.32
C SER A 274 -15.79 16.08 -19.21
N ASP A 275 -16.38 16.54 -18.10
CA ASP A 275 -15.63 16.89 -16.89
C ASP A 275 -15.04 15.67 -16.16
N LYS A 276 -15.21 14.46 -16.72
CA LYS A 276 -14.65 13.22 -16.18
C LYS A 276 -13.22 13.02 -16.64
N ARG A 277 -12.53 12.13 -15.96
CA ARG A 277 -11.20 11.67 -16.32
C ARG A 277 -11.26 10.22 -16.79
N ARG A 278 -10.46 9.89 -17.78
CA ARG A 278 -10.25 8.53 -18.23
C ARG A 278 -9.11 7.93 -17.44
N VAL A 279 -9.31 6.74 -16.90
CA VAL A 279 -8.30 5.99 -16.17
C VAL A 279 -8.00 4.70 -16.91
N SER A 280 -6.72 4.46 -17.16
CA SER A 280 -6.19 3.16 -17.55
C SER A 280 -5.16 2.70 -16.51
N PHE A 281 -5.01 1.40 -16.37
CA PHE A 281 -4.06 0.81 -15.42
C PHE A 281 -3.62 -0.55 -15.92
N ASP A 282 -2.30 -0.79 -15.85
CA ASP A 282 -1.68 -2.02 -16.32
C ASP A 282 -0.77 -2.60 -15.25
N PHE A 283 -0.81 -3.93 -15.09
CA PHE A 283 0.07 -4.63 -14.17
C PHE A 283 1.44 -4.86 -14.83
N HIS A 284 2.49 -4.45 -14.13
CA HIS A 284 3.88 -4.65 -14.52
C HIS A 284 4.50 -5.74 -13.65
N PRO A 285 4.69 -6.97 -14.18
CA PRO A 285 5.29 -8.06 -13.42
C PRO A 285 6.77 -7.80 -13.18
N ILE A 286 7.24 -8.13 -11.99
CA ILE A 286 8.66 -8.13 -11.59
C ILE A 286 9.16 -9.57 -11.57
N VAL A 287 10.38 -9.78 -12.08
CA VAL A 287 11.03 -11.09 -12.03
C VAL A 287 11.63 -11.32 -10.63
N GLY A 288 10.79 -11.82 -9.74
CA GLY A 288 11.20 -12.20 -8.37
C GLY A 288 11.85 -13.57 -8.29
N ARG A 289 12.22 -13.99 -7.06
CA ARG A 289 12.72 -15.35 -6.81
C ARG A 289 11.61 -16.37 -7.04
N PRO A 290 11.80 -17.37 -7.90
CA PRO A 290 10.81 -18.45 -8.04
C PRO A 290 10.85 -19.36 -6.81
N PHE A 291 9.68 -19.80 -6.36
CA PHE A 291 9.50 -20.88 -5.41
C PHE A 291 9.07 -22.13 -6.17
N LEU A 292 9.48 -23.31 -5.70
CA LEU A 292 9.15 -24.59 -6.32
C LEU A 292 8.83 -25.62 -5.25
N THR A 293 7.59 -26.10 -5.24
CA THR A 293 7.15 -27.21 -4.40
C THR A 293 7.26 -28.52 -5.17
N ILE A 294 8.00 -29.50 -4.65
CA ILE A 294 8.15 -30.83 -5.23
C ILE A 294 7.40 -31.84 -4.36
N THR A 295 6.37 -32.48 -4.90
CA THR A 295 5.66 -33.55 -4.21
C THR A 295 6.20 -34.90 -4.66
N ILE A 296 6.65 -35.72 -3.71
CA ILE A 296 7.14 -37.07 -3.95
C ILE A 296 6.15 -38.07 -3.32
N ASN A 297 5.51 -38.89 -4.15
CA ASN A 297 4.72 -40.00 -3.67
C ASN A 297 5.68 -41.19 -3.40
N ILE A 298 5.75 -41.64 -2.15
CA ILE A 298 6.58 -42.78 -1.71
C ILE A 298 5.71 -43.98 -1.57
#